data_7378a01bd7b7bc8f28ee18f5da9d4067
#
_entry.id   7378a01bd7b7bc8f28ee18f5da9d4067
#
_cell.length_a   1.000
_cell.length_b   1.000
_cell.length_c   1.000
_cell.angle_alpha   90.00
_cell.angle_beta   90.00
_cell.angle_gamma   90.00
#
_symmetry.space_group_name_H-M   'P 1'
#
loop_
_entity.id
_entity.type
_entity.pdbx_description
1 polymer ?
#
loop_
_entity_poly.entity_id
_entity_poly.type
_entity_poly.pdbx_seq_one_letter_code
_entity_poly.pdbx_strand_id
1 'polypeptide(L)'
;MVITVRNTINGLVPLYSSDLDEKRKLKIGETYQVEVKRPRNYQFHKKFFALLNIGWENTDVEMPFDTYRRWVTMRAGFYKVYHTPKGELYEPESIAFSNMDDDTFSEVYERVLSIILKDTGAEKPDVEMMLNDFL
;
A
#
# COMPACT_ATOMS: atom_id res chain seq x y z
N MET A 1 -13.43 -9.98 -15.65
CA MET A 1 -12.28 -10.85 -16.02
C MET A 1 -10.99 -10.12 -15.70
N VAL A 2 -10.09 -10.76 -14.99
CA VAL A 2 -8.73 -10.24 -14.72
C VAL A 2 -7.75 -11.32 -15.12
N ILE A 3 -6.74 -10.93 -15.91
CA ILE A 3 -5.69 -11.84 -16.39
C ILE A 3 -4.34 -11.25 -15.99
N THR A 4 -3.52 -12.01 -15.29
CA THR A 4 -2.15 -11.61 -14.99
C THR A 4 -1.26 -11.98 -16.18
N VAL A 5 -0.50 -11.00 -16.68
CA VAL A 5 0.34 -11.17 -17.87
C VAL A 5 1.75 -10.69 -17.62
N ARG A 6 2.68 -11.26 -18.36
CA ARG A 6 4.07 -10.79 -18.42
C ARG A 6 4.30 -10.11 -19.76
N ASN A 7 4.92 -8.94 -19.75
CA ASN A 7 5.31 -8.27 -20.98
C ASN A 7 6.61 -8.87 -21.51
N THR A 8 6.54 -9.45 -22.71
CA THR A 8 7.69 -10.08 -23.39
C THR A 8 7.89 -9.44 -24.75
N ILE A 9 8.98 -9.79 -25.43
CA ILE A 9 9.22 -9.34 -26.80
C ILE A 9 8.14 -9.82 -27.79
N ASN A 10 7.40 -10.86 -27.42
CA ASN A 10 6.28 -11.39 -28.20
C ASN A 10 4.91 -10.83 -27.76
N GLY A 11 4.91 -9.82 -26.91
CA GLY A 11 3.69 -9.20 -26.39
C GLY A 11 3.36 -9.62 -24.96
N LEU A 12 2.12 -9.37 -24.57
CA LEU A 12 1.61 -9.73 -23.24
C LEU A 12 1.22 -11.21 -23.22
N VAL A 13 1.89 -11.98 -22.38
CA VAL A 13 1.69 -13.43 -22.29
C VAL A 13 1.11 -13.78 -20.90
N PRO A 14 0.08 -14.63 -20.82
CA PRO A 14 -0.45 -15.09 -19.55
C PRO A 14 0.64 -15.67 -18.64
N LEU A 15 0.62 -15.29 -17.35
CA LEU A 15 1.68 -15.68 -16.42
C LEU A 15 1.48 -17.09 -15.86
N TYR A 16 0.23 -17.43 -15.49
CA TYR A 16 -0.13 -18.72 -14.89
C TYR A 16 -1.11 -19.49 -15.78
N SER A 17 -1.27 -20.79 -15.51
CA SER A 17 -2.23 -21.63 -16.25
C SER A 17 -3.66 -21.12 -16.15
N SER A 18 -4.05 -20.63 -14.98
CA SER A 18 -5.38 -20.02 -14.77
C SER A 18 -5.59 -18.79 -15.64
N ASP A 19 -4.55 -17.98 -15.85
CA ASP A 19 -4.62 -16.81 -16.73
C ASP A 19 -4.74 -17.23 -18.19
N LEU A 20 -4.08 -18.30 -18.58
CA LEU A 20 -4.20 -18.85 -19.93
C LEU A 20 -5.63 -19.35 -20.19
N ASP A 21 -6.25 -20.00 -19.21
CA ASP A 21 -7.63 -20.49 -19.31
C ASP A 21 -8.61 -19.33 -19.47
N GLU A 22 -8.42 -18.24 -18.72
CA GLU A 22 -9.23 -17.04 -18.85
C GLU A 22 -9.05 -16.37 -20.22
N LYS A 23 -7.80 -16.30 -20.71
CA LYS A 23 -7.51 -15.73 -22.04
C LYS A 23 -8.19 -16.54 -23.15
N ARG A 24 -8.26 -17.87 -23.03
CA ARG A 24 -8.90 -18.74 -24.03
C ARG A 24 -10.41 -18.49 -24.17
N LYS A 25 -11.06 -17.86 -23.21
CA LYS A 25 -12.45 -17.45 -23.31
C LYS A 25 -12.67 -16.28 -24.28
N LEU A 26 -11.62 -15.55 -24.61
CA LEU A 26 -11.65 -14.46 -25.58
C LEU A 26 -11.69 -15.05 -26.99
N LYS A 27 -12.53 -14.45 -27.85
CA LYS A 27 -12.73 -14.96 -29.22
C LYS A 27 -11.68 -14.37 -30.17
N ILE A 28 -11.14 -15.25 -31.03
CA ILE A 28 -10.20 -14.85 -32.06
C ILE A 28 -10.91 -13.92 -33.06
N GLY A 29 -10.24 -12.82 -33.42
CA GLY A 29 -10.76 -11.85 -34.39
C GLY A 29 -11.64 -10.78 -33.77
N GLU A 30 -11.99 -10.88 -32.50
CA GLU A 30 -12.76 -9.85 -31.80
C GLU A 30 -11.83 -8.81 -31.15
N THR A 31 -12.35 -7.60 -31.00
CA THR A 31 -11.64 -6.47 -30.39
C THR A 31 -12.07 -6.32 -28.94
N TYR A 32 -11.09 -6.16 -28.04
CA TYR A 32 -11.33 -5.97 -26.62
C TYR A 32 -10.56 -4.75 -26.13
N GLN A 33 -11.19 -4.01 -25.23
CA GLN A 33 -10.53 -2.92 -24.51
C GLN A 33 -9.91 -3.48 -23.23
N VAL A 34 -8.61 -3.19 -23.02
CA VAL A 34 -7.84 -3.75 -21.92
C VAL A 34 -7.29 -2.61 -21.07
N GLU A 35 -7.42 -2.75 -19.75
CA GLU A 35 -6.79 -1.86 -18.77
C GLU A 35 -5.59 -2.58 -18.16
N VAL A 36 -4.42 -1.93 -18.15
CA VAL A 36 -3.18 -2.50 -17.61
C VAL A 36 -2.88 -1.87 -16.26
N LYS A 37 -2.76 -2.71 -15.23
CA LYS A 37 -2.39 -2.30 -13.88
C LYS A 37 -1.20 -3.13 -13.40
N ARG A 38 -0.27 -2.51 -12.69
CA ARG A 38 0.80 -3.24 -12.02
C ARG A 38 0.23 -3.94 -10.78
N PRO A 39 0.47 -5.27 -10.59
CA PRO A 39 0.00 -5.94 -9.39
C PRO A 39 0.67 -5.36 -8.15
N ARG A 40 -0.10 -5.22 -7.08
CA ARG A 40 0.37 -4.73 -5.79
C ARG A 40 1.18 -5.81 -5.07
N ASN A 41 2.26 -5.40 -4.43
CA ASN A 41 3.07 -6.29 -3.59
C ASN A 41 2.37 -6.49 -2.24
N TYR A 42 1.65 -7.62 -2.08
CA TYR A 42 0.93 -7.95 -0.85
C TYR A 42 1.86 -8.13 0.36
N GLN A 43 3.07 -8.63 0.15
CA GLN A 43 4.07 -8.77 1.22
C GLN A 43 4.46 -7.40 1.78
N PHE A 44 4.65 -6.43 0.90
CA PHE A 44 4.96 -5.06 1.30
C PHE A 44 3.81 -4.41 2.05
N HIS A 45 2.57 -4.66 1.64
CA HIS A 45 1.38 -4.18 2.33
C HIS A 45 1.27 -4.77 3.74
N LYS A 46 1.51 -6.07 3.89
CA LYS A 46 1.55 -6.74 5.21
C LYS A 46 2.64 -6.15 6.10
N LYS A 47 3.83 -5.91 5.53
CA LYS A 47 4.95 -5.30 6.23
C LYS A 47 4.60 -3.90 6.75
N PHE A 48 3.90 -3.10 5.96
CA PHE A 48 3.45 -1.77 6.35
C PHE A 48 2.49 -1.82 7.55
N PHE A 49 1.50 -2.71 7.53
CA PHE A 49 0.58 -2.86 8.66
C PHE A 49 1.27 -3.42 9.90
N ALA A 50 2.23 -4.32 9.75
CA ALA A 50 3.05 -4.80 10.86
C ALA A 50 3.87 -3.65 11.49
N LEU A 51 4.43 -2.77 10.67
CA LEU A 51 5.14 -1.58 11.12
C LEU A 51 4.22 -0.66 11.95
N LEU A 52 3.00 -0.42 11.47
CA LEU A 52 2.01 0.38 12.19
C LEU A 52 1.64 -0.24 13.54
N ASN A 53 1.50 -1.55 13.61
CA ASN A 53 1.24 -2.26 14.87
C ASN A 53 2.41 -2.10 15.86
N ILE A 54 3.63 -2.21 15.39
CA ILE A 54 4.83 -1.99 16.21
C ILE A 54 4.81 -0.57 16.79
N GLY A 55 4.52 0.42 15.97
CA GLY A 55 4.43 1.81 16.41
C GLY A 55 3.32 2.02 17.42
N TRP A 56 2.14 1.47 17.17
CA TRP A 56 0.99 1.60 18.05
C TRP A 56 1.21 0.94 19.42
N GLU A 57 1.81 -0.25 19.43
CA GLU A 57 2.09 -1.00 20.67
C GLU A 57 3.22 -0.39 21.51
N ASN A 58 4.16 0.31 20.87
CA ASN A 58 5.37 0.83 21.52
C ASN A 58 5.37 2.35 21.69
N THR A 59 4.30 3.04 21.28
CA THR A 59 4.11 4.46 21.53
C THR A 59 3.03 4.62 22.58
N ASP A 60 3.25 5.50 23.55
CA ASP A 60 2.30 5.73 24.65
C ASP A 60 1.14 6.61 24.14
N VAL A 61 0.20 5.99 23.45
CA VAL A 61 -1.00 6.64 22.93
C VAL A 61 -2.25 5.87 23.33
N GLU A 62 -3.28 6.61 23.74
CA GLU A 62 -4.58 6.04 24.10
C GLU A 62 -5.58 6.26 22.96
N MET A 63 -5.43 5.48 21.89
CA MET A 63 -6.33 5.54 20.74
C MET A 63 -6.43 4.17 20.07
N PRO A 64 -7.56 3.89 19.37
CA PRO A 64 -7.69 2.69 18.58
C PRO A 64 -6.65 2.63 17.46
N PHE A 65 -6.30 1.43 17.00
CA PHE A 65 -5.31 1.22 15.93
C PHE A 65 -5.66 2.00 14.64
N ASP A 66 -6.93 2.00 14.22
CA ASP A 66 -7.32 2.73 13.00
C ASP A 66 -7.12 4.24 13.14
N THR A 67 -7.37 4.79 14.31
CA THR A 67 -7.12 6.20 14.59
C THR A 67 -5.62 6.50 14.57
N TYR A 68 -4.82 5.63 15.16
CA TYR A 68 -3.35 5.73 15.14
C TYR A 68 -2.82 5.70 13.71
N ARG A 69 -3.28 4.75 12.90
CA ARG A 69 -2.89 4.62 11.50
C ARG A 69 -3.14 5.92 10.71
N ARG A 70 -4.33 6.48 10.85
CA ARG A 70 -4.70 7.75 10.19
C ARG A 70 -3.85 8.91 10.67
N TRP A 71 -3.63 9.00 11.95
CA TRP A 71 -2.84 10.06 12.57
C TRP A 71 -1.39 10.02 12.10
N VAL A 72 -0.75 8.86 12.08
CA VAL A 72 0.63 8.70 11.61
C VAL A 72 0.74 8.98 10.11
N THR A 73 -0.21 8.51 9.31
CA THR A 73 -0.26 8.78 7.87
C THR A 73 -0.36 10.28 7.58
N MET A 74 -1.18 10.99 8.33
CA MET A 74 -1.30 12.45 8.21
C MET A 74 0.00 13.15 8.62
N ARG A 75 0.64 12.74 9.69
CA ARG A 75 1.94 13.27 10.13
C ARG A 75 3.02 13.04 9.08
N ALA A 76 2.92 11.97 8.32
CA ALA A 76 3.81 11.65 7.20
C ALA A 76 3.56 12.53 5.96
N GLY A 77 2.54 13.39 5.99
CA GLY A 77 2.22 14.34 4.92
C GLY A 77 1.19 13.83 3.91
N PHE A 78 0.54 12.71 4.18
CA PHE A 78 -0.45 12.12 3.25
C PHE A 78 -1.87 12.42 3.72
N TYR A 79 -2.36 13.59 3.36
CA TYR A 79 -3.70 14.07 3.68
C TYR A 79 -4.21 15.03 2.60
N LYS A 80 -5.52 15.19 2.58
CA LYS A 80 -6.20 16.20 1.76
C LYS A 80 -6.71 17.31 2.67
N VAL A 81 -6.71 18.54 2.16
CA VAL A 81 -7.19 19.72 2.88
C VAL A 81 -8.40 20.27 2.16
N TYR A 82 -9.47 20.46 2.88
CA TYR A 82 -10.69 21.11 2.39
C TYR A 82 -10.89 22.42 3.11
N HIS A 83 -11.17 23.48 2.37
CA HIS A 83 -11.45 24.79 2.94
C HIS A 83 -12.95 24.93 3.23
N THR A 84 -13.28 25.27 4.47
CA THR A 84 -14.67 25.50 4.90
C THR A 84 -14.82 26.88 5.52
N PRO A 85 -16.07 27.40 5.65
CA PRO A 85 -16.30 28.68 6.34
C PRO A 85 -15.84 28.70 7.80
N LYS A 86 -15.64 27.51 8.41
CA LYS A 86 -15.20 27.37 9.81
C LYS A 86 -13.72 27.01 9.95
N GLY A 87 -12.95 27.06 8.86
CA GLY A 87 -11.55 26.73 8.82
C GLY A 87 -11.24 25.55 7.89
N GLU A 88 -10.06 24.96 8.05
CA GLU A 88 -9.60 23.86 7.21
C GLU A 88 -10.01 22.51 7.80
N LEU A 89 -10.44 21.60 6.94
CA LEU A 89 -10.71 20.20 7.27
C LEU A 89 -9.63 19.33 6.67
N TYR A 90 -9.00 18.48 7.50
CA TYR A 90 -7.96 17.56 7.08
C TYR A 90 -8.52 16.15 7.02
N GLU A 91 -8.25 15.46 5.90
CA GLU A 91 -8.66 14.08 5.68
C GLU A 91 -7.45 13.23 5.29
N PRO A 92 -7.16 12.10 5.99
CA PRO A 92 -6.06 11.25 5.61
C PRO A 92 -6.28 10.63 4.22
N GLU A 93 -5.22 10.54 3.43
CA GLU A 93 -5.29 9.85 2.14
C GLU A 93 -5.45 8.35 2.35
N SER A 94 -6.22 7.72 1.45
CA SER A 94 -6.38 6.27 1.48
C SER A 94 -5.10 5.58 1.01
N ILE A 95 -4.66 4.58 1.78
CA ILE A 95 -3.56 3.67 1.40
C ILE A 95 -4.08 2.39 0.75
N ALA A 96 -5.36 2.35 0.39
CA ALA A 96 -5.95 1.21 -0.30
C ALA A 96 -5.29 0.98 -1.67
N PHE A 97 -5.25 -0.27 -2.09
CA PHE A 97 -4.60 -0.67 -3.34
C PHE A 97 -5.07 0.08 -4.57
N SER A 98 -6.35 0.44 -4.62
CA SER A 98 -6.95 1.13 -5.77
C SER A 98 -6.60 2.61 -5.87
N ASN A 99 -6.07 3.22 -4.80
CA ASN A 99 -5.95 4.67 -4.68
C ASN A 99 -4.50 5.17 -4.69
N MET A 100 -3.52 4.28 -4.70
CA MET A 100 -2.13 4.66 -4.54
C MET A 100 -1.23 3.73 -5.36
N ASP A 101 -0.27 4.29 -6.11
CA ASP A 101 0.72 3.50 -6.83
C ASP A 101 1.82 2.99 -5.89
N ASP A 102 2.67 2.07 -6.38
CA ASP A 102 3.70 1.45 -5.57
C ASP A 102 4.81 2.42 -5.13
N ASP A 103 5.15 3.38 -5.98
CA ASP A 103 6.18 4.37 -5.64
C ASP A 103 5.70 5.29 -4.52
N THR A 104 4.46 5.75 -4.60
CA THR A 104 3.82 6.55 -3.55
C THR A 104 3.67 5.74 -2.27
N PHE A 105 3.30 4.47 -2.37
CA PHE A 105 3.18 3.59 -1.20
C PHE A 105 4.53 3.38 -0.51
N SER A 106 5.61 3.19 -1.27
CA SER A 106 6.97 3.12 -0.73
C SER A 106 7.36 4.39 0.01
N GLU A 107 7.00 5.55 -0.51
CA GLU A 107 7.25 6.84 0.13
C GLU A 107 6.48 6.96 1.45
N VAL A 108 5.21 6.54 1.47
CA VAL A 108 4.42 6.49 2.71
C VAL A 108 5.11 5.60 3.75
N TYR A 109 5.54 4.41 3.34
CA TYR A 109 6.22 3.46 4.21
C TYR A 109 7.46 4.08 4.86
N GLU A 110 8.35 4.69 4.06
CA GLU A 110 9.60 5.28 4.57
C GLU A 110 9.34 6.45 5.51
N ARG A 111 8.37 7.29 5.23
CA ARG A 111 8.01 8.42 6.09
C ARG A 111 7.37 7.96 7.39
N VAL A 112 6.50 6.96 7.33
CA VAL A 112 5.88 6.36 8.53
C VAL A 112 6.93 5.67 9.38
N LEU A 113 7.86 4.93 8.77
CA LEU A 113 8.97 4.31 9.49
C LEU A 113 9.79 5.35 10.26
N SER A 114 10.14 6.47 9.63
CA SER A 114 10.88 7.56 10.27
C SER A 114 10.15 8.13 11.48
N ILE A 115 8.83 8.30 11.37
CA ILE A 115 8.00 8.80 12.47
C ILE A 115 7.98 7.81 13.63
N ILE A 116 7.80 6.53 13.35
CA ILE A 116 7.73 5.47 14.37
C ILE A 116 9.07 5.33 15.08
N LEU A 117 10.19 5.37 14.35
CA LEU A 117 11.52 5.34 14.95
C LEU A 117 11.74 6.51 15.91
N LYS A 118 11.29 7.71 15.52
CA LYS A 118 11.38 8.90 16.35
C LYS A 118 10.49 8.80 17.60
N ASP A 119 9.26 8.37 17.44
CA ASP A 119 8.28 8.30 18.54
C ASP A 119 8.63 7.21 19.55
N THR A 120 9.16 6.08 19.09
CA THR A 120 9.50 4.94 19.97
C THR A 120 10.93 5.02 20.50
N GLY A 121 11.81 5.80 19.88
CA GLY A 121 13.24 5.82 20.17
C GLY A 121 13.97 4.55 19.72
N ALA A 122 13.30 3.67 18.97
CA ALA A 122 13.88 2.42 18.48
C ALA A 122 14.89 2.67 17.35
N GLU A 123 15.84 1.77 17.19
CA GLU A 123 16.78 1.76 16.09
C GLU A 123 16.18 1.01 14.88
N LYS A 124 16.48 1.48 13.68
CA LYS A 124 15.96 0.87 12.44
C LYS A 124 16.26 -0.64 12.32
N PRO A 125 17.48 -1.15 12.62
CA PRO A 125 17.73 -2.58 12.57
C PRO A 125 16.84 -3.41 13.50
N ASP A 126 16.52 -2.89 14.68
CA ASP A 126 15.68 -3.59 15.66
C ASP A 126 14.24 -3.69 15.16
N VAL A 127 13.72 -2.64 14.57
CA VAL A 127 12.37 -2.63 13.97
C VAL A 127 12.31 -3.57 12.77
N GLU A 128 13.32 -3.57 11.91
CA GLU A 128 13.40 -4.49 10.78
C GLU A 128 13.43 -5.96 11.21
N MET A 129 14.14 -6.27 12.31
CA MET A 129 14.16 -7.61 12.89
C MET A 129 12.77 -8.00 13.39
N MET A 130 12.07 -7.12 14.10
CA MET A 130 10.69 -7.37 14.55
C MET A 130 9.76 -7.59 13.37
N LEU A 131 9.91 -6.83 12.28
CA LEU A 131 9.10 -6.98 11.06
C LEU A 131 9.29 -8.35 10.41
N ASN A 132 10.52 -8.86 10.39
CA ASN A 132 10.81 -10.18 9.84
C ASN A 132 10.11 -11.30 10.61
N ASP A 133 9.89 -11.14 11.91
CA ASP A 133 9.17 -12.11 12.73
C ASP A 133 7.66 -12.15 12.40
N PHE A 134 7.11 -11.09 11.83
CA PHE A 134 5.72 -11.03 11.36
C PHE A 134 5.51 -11.62 9.96
N LEU A 135 6.54 -11.78 9.21
CA LEU A 135 6.52 -12.25 7.83
C LEU A 135 6.96 -13.70 7.73
#